data_32d80ae0e2261680b5667eedd86ed222
#
_entry.id   32d80ae0e2261680b5667eedd86ed222
#
_cell.length_a   1.000
_cell.length_b   1.000
_cell.length_c   1.000
_cell.angle_alpha   90.00
_cell.angle_beta   90.00
_cell.angle_gamma   90.00
#
_symmetry.space_group_name_H-M   'P 1'
#
loop_
_entity.id
_entity.type
_entity.pdbx_description
1 polymer ?
#
loop_
_entity_poly.entity_id
_entity_poly.type
_entity_poly.pdbx_seq_one_letter_code
_entity_poly.pdbx_strand_id
1 'polypeptide(L)'
;MKLDVVKDSDKPWYSDGLAFTCTQCGNCCTGAPGYVWMSDVEIDRLAEYLKMDRDEVLKQYCRKIGGKISLKEHRNHRNQYDCTFLKEIDNRRVCTVYPVRPLQCRTWPFWDGNLATEKSWQLAGQRCPGMDQGKKYSQEEIEKLRDATDWPKPKDAPGSGSAEK
;
A
#
# COMPACT_ATOMS: atom_id res chain seq x y z
N MET A 1 5.19 46.89 7.87
CA MET A 1 4.48 45.64 7.52
C MET A 1 5.51 44.74 6.86
N LYS A 2 6.07 43.79 7.60
CA LYS A 2 7.03 42.83 7.03
C LYS A 2 6.19 41.72 6.41
N LEU A 3 6.21 41.62 5.09
CA LEU A 3 5.75 40.45 4.36
C LEU A 3 6.78 39.35 4.61
N ASP A 4 6.41 38.38 5.44
CA ASP A 4 7.17 37.12 5.53
C ASP A 4 7.03 36.41 4.19
N VAL A 5 8.08 36.52 3.38
CA VAL A 5 8.26 35.72 2.18
C VAL A 5 8.54 34.33 2.68
N VAL A 6 7.49 33.49 2.77
CA VAL A 6 7.64 32.05 2.94
C VAL A 6 8.48 31.57 1.78
N LYS A 7 9.71 31.14 2.07
CA LYS A 7 10.63 30.63 1.06
C LYS A 7 9.96 29.40 0.43
N ASP A 8 9.85 29.40 -0.87
CA ASP A 8 9.29 28.33 -1.71
C ASP A 8 9.99 26.97 -1.50
N SER A 9 11.09 26.97 -0.72
CA SER A 9 11.90 25.80 -0.37
C SER A 9 11.30 24.88 0.69
N ASP A 10 10.21 25.28 1.37
CA ASP A 10 9.61 24.52 2.48
C ASP A 10 8.39 23.68 2.05
N LYS A 11 7.97 23.82 0.79
CA LYS A 11 6.83 23.06 0.27
C LYS A 11 7.28 21.70 -0.27
N PRO A 12 6.51 20.63 -0.03
CA PRO A 12 6.82 19.35 -0.64
C PRO A 12 6.68 19.44 -2.17
N TRP A 13 7.41 18.60 -2.89
CA TRP A 13 7.38 18.57 -4.35
C TRP A 13 5.97 18.33 -4.93
N TYR A 14 5.07 17.72 -4.15
CA TYR A 14 3.68 17.44 -4.51
C TYR A 14 2.68 18.50 -4.01
N SER A 15 3.16 19.70 -3.68
CA SER A 15 2.30 20.78 -3.16
C SER A 15 1.17 21.19 -4.09
N ASP A 16 1.34 21.02 -5.41
CA ASP A 16 0.31 21.26 -6.41
C ASP A 16 -0.70 20.11 -6.53
N GLY A 17 -0.54 19.06 -5.72
CA GLY A 17 -1.36 17.86 -5.74
C GLY A 17 -0.89 16.81 -6.73
N LEU A 18 -1.43 15.60 -6.60
CA LEU A 18 -1.14 14.45 -7.47
C LEU A 18 -2.44 13.79 -7.91
N ALA A 19 -2.46 13.27 -9.14
CA ALA A 19 -3.61 12.55 -9.65
C ALA A 19 -3.47 11.04 -9.44
N PHE A 20 -4.58 10.38 -9.06
CA PHE A 20 -4.63 8.93 -8.95
C PHE A 20 -6.05 8.41 -9.04
N THR A 21 -6.24 7.36 -9.81
CA THR A 21 -7.47 6.54 -9.77
C THR A 21 -7.10 5.07 -9.94
N CYS A 22 -7.49 4.24 -8.98
CA CYS A 22 -7.18 2.81 -9.01
C CYS A 22 -7.86 2.13 -10.22
N THR A 23 -7.06 1.52 -11.08
CA THR A 23 -7.55 0.75 -12.25
C THR A 23 -7.79 -0.72 -11.92
N GLN A 24 -7.59 -1.13 -10.68
CA GLN A 24 -7.70 -2.53 -10.22
C GLN A 24 -6.79 -3.50 -11.00
N CYS A 25 -5.65 -3.03 -11.50
CA CYS A 25 -4.72 -3.84 -12.30
C CYS A 25 -4.01 -4.96 -11.52
N GLY A 26 -4.07 -4.94 -10.18
CA GLY A 26 -3.41 -5.91 -9.30
C GLY A 26 -1.88 -5.78 -9.23
N ASN A 27 -1.28 -4.76 -9.82
CA ASN A 27 0.19 -4.59 -9.81
C ASN A 27 0.75 -4.24 -8.43
N CYS A 28 -0.03 -3.62 -7.56
CA CYS A 28 0.36 -3.37 -6.16
C CYS A 28 0.25 -4.62 -5.26
N CYS A 29 -0.37 -5.69 -5.76
CA CYS A 29 -0.58 -6.95 -5.03
C CYS A 29 0.44 -8.03 -5.40
N THR A 30 1.44 -7.73 -6.22
CA THR A 30 2.49 -8.65 -6.67
C THR A 30 3.85 -7.97 -6.69
N GLY A 31 4.93 -8.74 -6.62
CA GLY A 31 6.30 -8.23 -6.77
C GLY A 31 7.30 -8.85 -5.81
N ALA A 32 8.17 -8.04 -5.24
CA ALA A 32 9.09 -8.46 -4.19
C ALA A 32 8.32 -8.89 -2.93
N PRO A 33 8.89 -9.81 -2.11
CA PRO A 33 8.25 -10.18 -0.85
C PRO A 33 8.06 -8.94 0.04
N GLY A 34 6.92 -8.86 0.73
CA GLY A 34 6.59 -7.72 1.55
C GLY A 34 5.54 -8.04 2.62
N TYR A 35 4.94 -7.00 3.14
CA TYR A 35 3.93 -7.10 4.19
C TYR A 35 2.72 -6.25 3.83
N VAL A 36 1.54 -6.78 4.08
CA VAL A 36 0.29 -6.03 4.11
C VAL A 36 -0.25 -6.13 5.53
N TRP A 37 -0.01 -5.09 6.30
CA TRP A 37 -0.36 -5.05 7.71
C TRP A 37 -1.87 -4.97 7.92
N MET A 38 -2.34 -5.66 8.96
CA MET A 38 -3.75 -5.76 9.32
C MET A 38 -3.94 -5.36 10.78
N SER A 39 -4.84 -4.44 11.03
CA SER A 39 -5.38 -4.17 12.36
C SER A 39 -6.46 -5.18 12.75
N ASP A 40 -6.78 -5.26 14.04
CA ASP A 40 -7.85 -6.14 14.53
C ASP A 40 -9.20 -5.83 13.86
N VAL A 41 -9.53 -4.55 13.73
CA VAL A 41 -10.78 -4.10 13.05
C VAL A 41 -10.83 -4.53 11.60
N GLU A 42 -9.69 -4.51 10.90
CA GLU A 42 -9.62 -4.94 9.50
C GLU A 42 -9.75 -6.45 9.36
N ILE A 43 -9.20 -7.21 10.31
CA ILE A 43 -9.36 -8.67 10.36
C ILE A 43 -10.82 -9.04 10.58
N ASP A 44 -11.51 -8.35 11.50
CA ASP A 44 -12.94 -8.57 11.77
C ASP A 44 -13.79 -8.25 10.54
N ARG A 45 -13.52 -7.14 9.89
CA ARG A 45 -14.20 -6.75 8.64
C ARG A 45 -13.96 -7.74 7.50
N LEU A 46 -12.74 -8.26 7.41
CA LEU A 46 -12.40 -9.28 6.43
C LEU A 46 -13.13 -10.60 6.71
N ALA A 47 -13.21 -11.01 7.97
CA ALA A 47 -13.94 -12.21 8.40
C ALA A 47 -15.44 -12.10 8.07
N GLU A 48 -16.04 -10.97 8.35
CA GLU A 48 -17.46 -10.70 8.00
C GLU A 48 -17.67 -10.78 6.47
N TYR A 49 -16.80 -10.14 5.69
CA TYR A 49 -16.89 -10.16 4.23
C TYR A 49 -16.75 -11.56 3.63
N LEU A 50 -15.83 -12.35 4.17
CA LEU A 50 -15.59 -13.74 3.75
C LEU A 50 -16.60 -14.73 4.32
N LYS A 51 -17.45 -14.29 5.27
CA LYS A 51 -18.38 -15.16 6.03
C LYS A 51 -17.64 -16.32 6.72
N MET A 52 -16.52 -16.01 7.34
CA MET A 52 -15.64 -16.95 8.03
C MET A 52 -15.42 -16.51 9.48
N ASP A 53 -15.09 -17.46 10.33
CA ASP A 53 -14.65 -17.12 11.68
C ASP A 53 -13.29 -16.40 11.64
N ARG A 54 -13.11 -15.44 12.58
CA ARG A 54 -11.86 -14.66 12.69
C ARG A 54 -10.61 -15.55 12.77
N ASP A 55 -10.67 -16.60 13.59
CA ASP A 55 -9.53 -17.52 13.76
C ASP A 55 -9.20 -18.28 12.49
N GLU A 56 -10.20 -18.62 11.69
CA GLU A 56 -9.99 -19.23 10.38
C GLU A 56 -9.34 -18.24 9.40
N VAL A 57 -9.75 -16.96 9.39
CA VAL A 57 -9.14 -15.92 8.57
C VAL A 57 -7.67 -15.75 8.95
N LEU A 58 -7.38 -15.66 10.27
CA LEU A 58 -6.00 -15.58 10.76
C LEU A 58 -5.16 -16.77 10.32
N LYS A 59 -5.69 -17.97 10.45
CA LYS A 59 -5.00 -19.21 10.08
C LYS A 59 -4.76 -19.34 8.57
N GLN A 60 -5.76 -19.02 7.77
CA GLN A 60 -5.70 -19.23 6.32
C GLN A 60 -4.97 -18.13 5.58
N TYR A 61 -5.23 -16.86 5.93
CA TYR A 61 -4.83 -15.71 5.12
C TYR A 61 -3.79 -14.81 5.78
N CYS A 62 -3.52 -15.00 7.07
CA CYS A 62 -2.60 -14.12 7.80
C CYS A 62 -1.37 -14.86 8.32
N ARG A 63 -0.31 -14.07 8.58
CA ARG A 63 0.90 -14.51 9.27
C ARG A 63 1.28 -13.50 10.34
N LYS A 64 1.87 -13.96 11.44
CA LYS A 64 2.35 -13.12 12.53
C LYS A 64 3.82 -12.79 12.34
N ILE A 65 4.16 -11.51 12.35
CA ILE A 65 5.52 -11.00 12.18
C ILE A 65 5.80 -10.01 13.30
N GLY A 66 6.74 -10.32 14.21
CA GLY A 66 7.13 -9.41 15.28
C GLY A 66 5.96 -8.90 16.14
N GLY A 67 4.97 -9.75 16.42
CA GLY A 67 3.76 -9.37 17.16
C GLY A 67 2.66 -8.68 16.34
N LYS A 68 2.92 -8.31 15.09
CA LYS A 68 1.93 -7.73 14.16
C LYS A 68 1.39 -8.78 13.19
N ILE A 69 0.23 -8.52 12.64
CA ILE A 69 -0.42 -9.41 11.65
C ILE A 69 -0.23 -8.82 10.26
N SER A 70 0.16 -9.66 9.32
CA SER A 70 0.24 -9.35 7.89
C SER A 70 -0.51 -10.39 7.08
N LEU A 71 -1.06 -10.01 5.94
CA LEU A 71 -1.57 -10.98 4.96
C LEU A 71 -0.44 -11.89 4.47
N LYS A 72 -0.80 -13.12 4.13
CA LYS A 72 0.11 -14.07 3.48
C LYS A 72 0.33 -13.70 2.03
N GLU A 73 1.46 -14.15 1.52
CA GLU A 73 1.83 -14.12 0.12
C GLU A 73 2.20 -15.52 -0.34
N HIS A 74 2.08 -15.77 -1.61
CA HIS A 74 2.57 -16.99 -2.25
C HIS A 74 3.42 -16.65 -3.48
N ARG A 75 4.44 -17.47 -3.72
CA ARG A 75 5.33 -17.30 -4.87
C ARG A 75 4.61 -17.76 -6.14
N ASN A 76 4.56 -16.92 -7.14
CA ASN A 76 3.96 -17.22 -8.42
C ASN A 76 4.97 -17.81 -9.42
N HIS A 77 4.50 -18.22 -10.61
CA HIS A 77 5.32 -18.81 -11.66
C HIS A 77 6.38 -17.86 -12.25
N ARG A 78 6.25 -16.54 -12.03
CA ARG A 78 7.22 -15.51 -12.45
C ARG A 78 8.25 -15.20 -11.35
N ASN A 79 8.31 -16.03 -10.31
CA ASN A 79 9.20 -15.83 -9.18
C ASN A 79 8.94 -14.55 -8.37
N GLN A 80 7.71 -14.01 -8.43
CA GLN A 80 7.21 -12.89 -7.67
C GLN A 80 6.28 -13.38 -6.56
N TYR A 81 6.01 -12.53 -5.60
CA TYR A 81 5.12 -12.83 -4.49
C TYR A 81 3.78 -12.12 -4.70
N ASP A 82 2.72 -12.90 -4.74
CA ASP A 82 1.36 -12.44 -4.88
C ASP A 82 0.65 -12.44 -3.53
N CYS A 83 -0.09 -11.37 -3.25
CA CYS A 83 -1.02 -11.32 -2.13
C CYS A 83 -2.00 -12.50 -2.22
N THR A 84 -2.31 -13.13 -1.08
CA THR A 84 -3.21 -14.28 -1.01
C THR A 84 -4.60 -14.04 -1.65
N PHE A 85 -5.04 -12.78 -1.73
CA PHE A 85 -6.31 -12.38 -2.34
C PHE A 85 -6.20 -11.92 -3.80
N LEU A 86 -5.01 -11.93 -4.38
CA LEU A 86 -4.84 -11.70 -5.81
C LEU A 86 -5.15 -13.00 -6.55
N LYS A 87 -6.15 -12.96 -7.41
CA LYS A 87 -6.56 -14.08 -8.26
C LYS A 87 -6.58 -13.68 -9.72
N GLU A 88 -6.38 -14.66 -10.60
CA GLU A 88 -6.59 -14.50 -12.02
C GLU A 88 -7.98 -15.05 -12.37
N ILE A 89 -8.84 -14.17 -12.89
CA ILE A 89 -10.21 -14.50 -13.31
C ILE A 89 -10.39 -13.93 -14.71
N ASP A 90 -10.75 -14.76 -15.68
CA ASP A 90 -10.94 -14.36 -17.09
C ASP A 90 -9.76 -13.57 -17.65
N ASN A 91 -8.53 -14.05 -17.43
CA ASN A 91 -7.27 -13.42 -17.83
C ASN A 91 -7.04 -12.02 -17.24
N ARG A 92 -7.74 -11.67 -16.16
CA ARG A 92 -7.52 -10.43 -15.40
C ARG A 92 -7.13 -10.75 -13.97
N ARG A 93 -6.17 -10.00 -13.44
CA ARG A 93 -5.82 -10.07 -12.03
C ARG A 93 -6.84 -9.26 -11.22
N VAL A 94 -7.42 -9.88 -10.20
CA VAL A 94 -8.49 -9.31 -9.40
C VAL A 94 -8.17 -9.48 -7.92
N CYS A 95 -8.32 -8.41 -7.14
CA CYS A 95 -8.34 -8.49 -5.69
C CYS A 95 -9.72 -8.97 -5.23
N THR A 96 -9.82 -10.21 -4.72
CA THR A 96 -11.10 -10.83 -4.32
C THR A 96 -11.74 -10.17 -3.10
N VAL A 97 -11.00 -9.36 -2.36
CA VAL A 97 -11.47 -8.61 -1.18
C VAL A 97 -11.42 -7.09 -1.40
N TYR A 98 -11.50 -6.64 -2.65
CA TYR A 98 -11.36 -5.24 -3.01
C TYR A 98 -12.20 -4.27 -2.16
N PRO A 99 -13.49 -4.54 -1.84
CA PRO A 99 -14.31 -3.65 -1.02
C PRO A 99 -13.83 -3.48 0.42
N VAL A 100 -13.13 -4.48 0.95
CA VAL A 100 -12.65 -4.54 2.35
C VAL A 100 -11.13 -4.54 2.45
N ARG A 101 -10.47 -4.02 1.43
CA ARG A 101 -9.00 -3.93 1.40
C ARG A 101 -8.45 -3.28 2.68
N PRO A 102 -7.31 -3.75 3.19
CA PRO A 102 -6.61 -3.09 4.28
C PRO A 102 -6.32 -1.61 3.99
N LEU A 103 -6.20 -0.82 5.02
CA LEU A 103 -5.88 0.60 4.92
C LEU A 103 -4.62 0.84 4.09
N GLN A 104 -3.60 0.00 4.25
CA GLN A 104 -2.39 0.05 3.45
C GLN A 104 -2.67 -0.01 1.94
N CYS A 105 -3.56 -0.89 1.51
CA CYS A 105 -3.96 -1.01 0.10
C CYS A 105 -4.82 0.18 -0.36
N ARG A 106 -5.64 0.75 0.55
CA ARG A 106 -6.52 1.88 0.24
C ARG A 106 -5.79 3.21 0.16
N THR A 107 -4.62 3.33 0.82
CA THR A 107 -3.79 4.54 0.80
C THR A 107 -2.72 4.53 -0.29
N TRP A 108 -2.55 3.42 -1.01
CA TRP A 108 -1.74 3.39 -2.23
C TRP A 108 -2.26 4.46 -3.22
N PRO A 109 -1.38 5.23 -3.89
CA PRO A 109 0.09 5.18 -3.88
C PRO A 109 0.74 6.18 -2.91
N PHE A 110 -0.02 6.82 -2.03
CA PHE A 110 0.42 7.91 -1.16
C PHE A 110 1.19 7.42 0.07
N TRP A 111 2.17 6.55 -0.13
CA TRP A 111 3.06 6.06 0.92
C TRP A 111 4.34 6.87 1.00
N ASP A 112 4.95 6.97 2.18
CA ASP A 112 6.18 7.73 2.40
C ASP A 112 7.26 7.43 1.36
N GLY A 113 7.48 6.15 1.04
CA GLY A 113 8.49 5.74 0.06
C GLY A 113 8.23 6.27 -1.35
N ASN A 114 6.96 6.33 -1.77
CA ASN A 114 6.58 6.84 -3.08
C ASN A 114 6.61 8.39 -3.11
N LEU A 115 6.31 9.02 -1.98
CA LEU A 115 6.26 10.48 -1.84
C LEU A 115 7.61 11.11 -1.48
N ALA A 116 8.63 10.30 -1.18
CA ALA A 116 9.94 10.78 -0.75
C ALA A 116 10.58 11.74 -1.77
N THR A 117 10.43 11.46 -3.06
CA THR A 117 10.90 12.31 -4.16
C THR A 117 9.98 12.14 -5.38
N GLU A 118 9.99 13.12 -6.26
CA GLU A 118 9.31 13.01 -7.57
C GLU A 118 9.77 11.77 -8.35
N LYS A 119 11.07 11.46 -8.31
CA LYS A 119 11.63 10.25 -8.93
C LYS A 119 11.04 8.96 -8.34
N SER A 120 10.84 8.91 -7.02
CA SER A 120 10.21 7.75 -6.36
C SER A 120 8.78 7.56 -6.83
N TRP A 121 8.04 8.65 -6.99
CA TRP A 121 6.69 8.65 -7.54
C TRP A 121 6.67 8.13 -8.98
N GLN A 122 7.53 8.64 -9.83
CA GLN A 122 7.65 8.20 -11.23
C GLN A 122 7.99 6.70 -11.34
N LEU A 123 8.89 6.19 -10.47
CA LEU A 123 9.23 4.77 -10.41
C LEU A 123 8.02 3.91 -10.00
N ALA A 124 7.25 4.33 -9.02
CA ALA A 124 6.01 3.66 -8.64
C ALA A 124 4.98 3.68 -9.79
N GLY A 125 4.90 4.79 -10.51
CA GLY A 125 4.02 4.98 -11.69
C GLY A 125 4.31 4.03 -12.83
N GLN A 126 5.56 3.59 -13.01
CA GLN A 126 5.91 2.59 -14.04
C GLN A 126 5.15 1.26 -13.86
N ARG A 127 4.73 0.96 -12.64
CA ARG A 127 3.98 -0.26 -12.31
C ARG A 127 2.49 -0.02 -12.09
N CYS A 128 2.09 1.23 -11.88
CA CYS A 128 0.72 1.58 -11.53
C CYS A 128 0.11 2.50 -12.59
N PRO A 129 -0.68 1.97 -13.53
CA PRO A 129 -1.29 2.75 -14.61
C PRO A 129 -2.32 3.78 -14.12
N GLY A 130 -2.75 3.71 -12.87
CA GLY A 130 -3.68 4.67 -12.26
C GLY A 130 -3.01 5.92 -11.69
N MET A 131 -1.67 5.93 -11.58
CA MET A 131 -0.94 7.13 -11.14
C MET A 131 -0.90 8.16 -12.26
N ASP A 132 -0.94 9.42 -11.86
CA ASP A 132 -1.05 10.59 -12.74
C ASP A 132 -2.30 10.59 -13.64
N GLN A 133 -3.33 9.83 -13.22
CA GLN A 133 -4.61 9.70 -13.92
C GLN A 133 -5.80 9.95 -12.98
N GLY A 134 -6.88 10.51 -13.54
CA GLY A 134 -8.18 10.61 -12.91
C GLY A 134 -8.28 11.66 -11.80
N LYS A 135 -8.71 11.27 -10.60
CA LYS A 135 -8.96 12.21 -9.49
C LYS A 135 -7.66 12.88 -9.05
N LYS A 136 -7.68 14.21 -8.95
CA LYS A 136 -6.59 15.00 -8.34
C LYS A 136 -6.80 15.12 -6.83
N TYR A 137 -5.77 14.79 -6.07
CA TYR A 137 -5.69 14.92 -4.61
C TYR A 137 -4.87 16.16 -4.26
N SER A 138 -5.36 17.00 -3.34
CA SER A 138 -4.59 18.11 -2.82
C SER A 138 -3.46 17.64 -1.91
N GLN A 139 -2.51 18.53 -1.61
CA GLN A 139 -1.45 18.23 -0.63
C GLN A 139 -2.03 17.72 0.69
N GLU A 140 -3.05 18.38 1.22
CA GLU A 140 -3.70 18.00 2.48
C GLU A 140 -4.33 16.58 2.42
N GLU A 141 -5.04 16.25 1.33
CA GLU A 141 -5.60 14.92 1.12
C GLU A 141 -4.51 13.84 1.05
N ILE A 142 -3.39 14.13 0.36
CA ILE A 142 -2.24 13.24 0.24
C ILE A 142 -1.61 12.97 1.60
N GLU A 143 -1.33 14.03 2.37
CA GLU A 143 -0.73 13.92 3.69
C GLU A 143 -1.65 13.18 4.67
N LYS A 144 -2.95 13.42 4.62
CA LYS A 144 -3.93 12.67 5.41
C LYS A 144 -3.93 11.18 5.10
N LEU A 145 -3.82 10.80 3.83
CA LEU A 145 -3.74 9.40 3.41
C LEU A 145 -2.40 8.77 3.81
N ARG A 146 -1.29 9.50 3.64
CA ARG A 146 0.04 9.08 4.07
C ARG A 146 0.09 8.79 5.57
N ASP A 147 -0.47 9.69 6.35
CA ASP A 147 -0.39 9.67 7.83
C ASP A 147 -1.49 8.80 8.47
N ALA A 148 -2.47 8.34 7.69
CA ALA A 148 -3.54 7.48 8.18
C ALA A 148 -3.05 6.09 8.65
N THR A 149 -1.84 5.72 8.28
CA THR A 149 -1.28 4.40 8.52
C THR A 149 -0.21 4.44 9.62
N ASP A 150 -0.29 3.53 10.58
CA ASP A 150 0.67 3.34 11.67
C ASP A 150 1.53 2.08 11.49
N TRP A 151 1.64 1.55 10.26
CA TRP A 151 2.54 0.41 10.03
C TRP A 151 4.01 0.80 10.23
N PRO A 152 4.88 -0.19 10.50
CA PRO A 152 6.31 0.05 10.63
C PRO A 152 6.85 0.75 9.39
N LYS A 153 7.48 1.87 9.57
CA LYS A 153 8.21 2.56 8.50
C LYS A 153 9.40 1.69 8.06
N PRO A 154 9.96 1.85 6.84
CA PRO A 154 11.06 1.01 6.35
C PRO A 154 12.28 0.93 7.27
N LYS A 155 12.50 1.94 8.11
CA LYS A 155 13.58 1.94 9.12
C LYS A 155 13.31 0.99 10.29
N ASP A 156 12.05 0.63 10.52
CA ASP A 156 11.59 -0.17 11.65
C ASP A 156 11.19 -1.59 11.22
N ALA A 157 11.30 -1.92 9.93
CA ALA A 157 10.96 -3.24 9.43
C ALA A 157 11.98 -4.27 9.93
N PRO A 158 11.56 -5.35 10.63
CA PRO A 158 12.45 -6.43 10.99
C PRO A 158 12.97 -7.09 9.70
N GLY A 159 14.26 -6.93 9.40
CA GLY A 159 14.89 -7.59 8.25
C GLY A 159 15.66 -6.72 7.26
N SER A 160 15.82 -5.40 7.51
CA SER A 160 16.78 -4.59 6.73
C SER A 160 18.24 -4.79 7.20
N GLY A 161 18.53 -5.96 7.81
CA GLY A 161 19.89 -6.38 8.07
C GLY A 161 20.55 -6.75 6.75
N SER A 162 21.55 -5.97 6.36
CA SER A 162 22.50 -6.21 5.30
C SER A 162 22.84 -7.69 5.20
N ALA A 163 22.56 -8.30 4.05
CA ALA A 163 23.27 -9.50 3.65
C ALA A 163 24.72 -9.11 3.36
N GLU A 164 25.56 -9.11 4.38
CA GLU A 164 26.99 -9.19 4.20
C GLU A 164 27.37 -10.64 3.94
N LYS A 165 27.92 -10.84 2.74
CA LYS A 165 28.67 -11.98 2.17
C LYS A 165 27.89 -13.26 1.93
#